data_9f30e7f6b87475dce4d24e604f6e1e08
#
_entry.id   9f30e7f6b87475dce4d24e604f6e1e08
#
_cell.length_a   1.000
_cell.length_b   1.000
_cell.length_c   1.000
_cell.angle_alpha   90.00
_cell.angle_beta   90.00
_cell.angle_gamma   90.00
#
_symmetry.space_group_name_H-M   'P 1'
#
loop_
_entity.id
_entity.type
_entity.pdbx_description
1 polymer ?
#
loop_
_entity_poly.entity_id
_entity_poly.type
_entity_poly.pdbx_seq_one_letter_code
_entity_poly.pdbx_strand_id
1 'polypeptide(L)'
;MRTLLLCFFIAAATNGQAHEVDNIDYDLYTDGTAWVADGKKAQGDVTIPSKIEVDGKEYTVVGINSNAFSANESITSVTLPDNLKYINDEAFSYCYNLENINNIPKHIENLGENGRIFYRTKFLDNGIKNEFFVFSDWLIKYTPQGETAKVTVPEGIFGISAYALTDADNTVVLPKSLRAASVLAFNSDLKYIDTGDNPVYAYKDGILFCEGTVTFYKNERELKDEVSVDGMWADVIFNNAVKNGVLLIPGKVETAGNVVKQVGGVRKGKLPGLTCEKLIVDEGVKYITDHAFRFFEPLQYVDLPSTLMNIGSWAFVDAKIESLVCRMPQPMNVPYYFVSYIKKFNSKVYVPKALLDTYKTTETYWNLIPAENFYQIEGNVPESGILASVKPIESVGKATVKAIYTLNGTKVNSLQHGINIVKMSDGTVRKVINKGYKNR
;
A
#
# COMPACT_ATOMS: atom_id res chain seq x y z
N MET A 1 11.60 -0.50 18.97
CA MET A 1 11.17 -0.34 17.57
C MET A 1 10.73 -1.73 17.10
N ARG A 2 9.44 -2.00 17.15
CA ARG A 2 8.88 -3.28 16.69
C ARG A 2 8.20 -3.01 15.36
N THR A 3 8.79 -3.52 14.33
CA THR A 3 8.36 -3.54 12.94
C THR A 3 7.02 -4.26 12.84
N LEU A 4 6.03 -3.65 12.20
CA LEU A 4 4.78 -4.34 11.88
C LEU A 4 5.11 -5.39 10.82
N LEU A 5 5.31 -6.61 11.31
CA LEU A 5 5.49 -7.79 10.49
C LEU A 5 4.09 -8.21 10.02
N LEU A 6 3.69 -7.85 8.79
CA LEU A 6 2.62 -8.58 8.10
C LEU A 6 3.20 -9.93 7.65
N CYS A 7 3.62 -10.71 8.64
CA CYS A 7 4.03 -12.09 8.40
C CYS A 7 2.76 -12.94 8.47
N PHE A 8 2.35 -13.48 7.33
CA PHE A 8 1.70 -14.78 7.36
C PHE A 8 2.70 -15.77 7.96
N PHE A 9 2.70 -15.92 9.29
CA PHE A 9 3.23 -17.12 9.89
C PHE A 9 2.34 -18.27 9.44
N ILE A 10 2.72 -18.94 8.35
CA ILE A 10 2.36 -20.33 8.17
C ILE A 10 3.26 -21.08 9.16
N ALA A 11 2.95 -20.99 10.44
CA ALA A 11 3.39 -22.03 11.37
C ALA A 11 2.76 -23.33 10.85
N ALA A 12 3.57 -24.33 10.55
CA ALA A 12 3.07 -25.60 10.05
C ALA A 12 2.06 -26.14 11.08
N ALA A 13 0.79 -26.22 10.69
CA ALA A 13 -0.23 -26.87 11.51
C ALA A 13 0.24 -28.31 11.78
N THR A 14 0.22 -28.73 13.03
CA THR A 14 0.48 -30.13 13.37
C THR A 14 -0.67 -30.96 12.84
N ASN A 15 -0.42 -31.74 11.78
CA ASN A 15 -1.35 -32.74 11.24
C ASN A 15 -2.80 -32.26 11.07
N GLY A 16 -3.13 -31.52 10.08
CA GLY A 16 -4.41 -31.30 9.43
C GLY A 16 -5.76 -31.80 10.03
N GLN A 17 -5.84 -32.04 11.33
CA GLN A 17 -7.05 -32.39 12.05
C GLN A 17 -7.49 -31.18 12.89
N ALA A 18 -8.66 -30.64 12.56
CA ALA A 18 -9.33 -29.68 13.40
C ALA A 18 -9.73 -30.38 14.71
N HIS A 19 -9.48 -29.74 15.86
CA HIS A 19 -9.84 -30.25 17.19
C HIS A 19 -11.05 -29.48 17.68
N GLU A 20 -12.18 -30.18 17.86
CA GLU A 20 -13.44 -29.60 18.31
C GLU A 20 -13.47 -29.46 19.84
N VAL A 21 -13.74 -28.22 20.29
CA VAL A 21 -14.04 -27.90 21.70
C VAL A 21 -15.28 -27.00 21.71
N ASP A 22 -16.34 -27.38 22.43
CA ASP A 22 -17.59 -26.62 22.57
C ASP A 22 -18.22 -26.18 21.22
N ASN A 23 -18.28 -27.09 20.23
CA ASN A 23 -18.78 -26.86 18.88
C ASN A 23 -17.97 -25.82 18.07
N ILE A 24 -16.72 -25.60 18.45
CA ILE A 24 -15.75 -24.78 17.72
C ILE A 24 -14.56 -25.65 17.36
N ASP A 25 -14.19 -25.66 16.09
CA ASP A 25 -13.00 -26.35 15.60
C ASP A 25 -11.78 -25.41 15.69
N TYR A 26 -10.64 -25.96 16.13
CA TYR A 26 -9.39 -25.22 16.30
C TYR A 26 -8.24 -25.81 15.49
N ASP A 27 -7.45 -24.94 14.84
CA ASP A 27 -6.14 -25.28 14.31
C ASP A 27 -5.09 -25.12 15.41
N LEU A 28 -4.28 -26.16 15.63
CA LEU A 28 -3.23 -26.17 16.65
C LEU A 28 -1.87 -25.99 16.00
N TYR A 29 -1.02 -25.18 16.63
CA TYR A 29 0.31 -24.87 16.14
C TYR A 29 1.41 -25.38 17.08
N THR A 30 2.60 -25.63 16.51
CA THR A 30 3.75 -26.18 17.23
C THR A 30 4.29 -25.28 18.32
N ASP A 31 4.04 -23.96 18.22
CA ASP A 31 4.43 -22.94 19.20
C ASP A 31 3.51 -22.87 20.42
N GLY A 32 2.50 -23.74 20.51
CA GLY A 32 1.52 -23.79 21.61
C GLY A 32 0.37 -22.81 21.44
N THR A 33 0.18 -22.23 20.25
CA THR A 33 -0.99 -21.41 19.95
C THR A 33 -2.09 -22.21 19.27
N ALA A 34 -3.33 -21.71 19.38
CA ALA A 34 -4.51 -22.21 18.71
C ALA A 34 -5.25 -21.06 18.00
N TRP A 35 -5.89 -21.39 16.89
CA TRP A 35 -6.75 -20.47 16.15
C TRP A 35 -8.12 -21.11 15.95
N VAL A 36 -9.18 -20.31 16.10
CA VAL A 36 -10.52 -20.76 15.72
C VAL A 36 -10.54 -21.02 14.22
N ALA A 37 -10.74 -22.26 13.82
CA ALA A 37 -10.78 -22.69 12.42
C ALA A 37 -12.20 -22.66 11.83
N ASP A 38 -13.17 -23.21 12.56
CA ASP A 38 -14.59 -23.22 12.16
C ASP A 38 -15.48 -23.16 13.41
N GLY A 39 -16.40 -22.18 13.44
CA GLY A 39 -17.40 -21.98 14.49
C GLY A 39 -18.84 -22.08 13.98
N LYS A 40 -19.06 -22.67 12.80
CA LYS A 40 -20.41 -22.72 12.16
C LYS A 40 -21.42 -23.59 12.90
N LYS A 41 -20.92 -24.49 13.78
CA LYS A 41 -21.79 -25.32 14.64
C LYS A 41 -22.22 -24.60 15.92
N ALA A 42 -21.53 -23.52 16.30
CA ALA A 42 -21.82 -22.77 17.52
C ALA A 42 -23.18 -22.09 17.45
N GLN A 43 -23.87 -21.95 18.59
CA GLN A 43 -25.23 -21.42 18.68
C GLN A 43 -25.40 -20.48 19.90
N GLY A 44 -26.31 -19.51 19.77
CA GLY A 44 -26.66 -18.61 20.85
C GLY A 44 -25.50 -17.72 21.30
N ASP A 45 -25.25 -17.74 22.60
CA ASP A 45 -24.15 -16.98 23.23
C ASP A 45 -22.89 -17.85 23.26
N VAL A 46 -21.89 -17.47 22.47
CA VAL A 46 -20.65 -18.21 22.29
C VAL A 46 -19.54 -17.60 23.12
N THR A 47 -18.77 -18.41 23.83
CA THR A 47 -17.55 -17.98 24.52
C THR A 47 -16.35 -18.65 23.89
N ILE A 48 -15.43 -17.86 23.34
CA ILE A 48 -14.13 -18.36 22.86
C ILE A 48 -13.18 -18.31 24.06
N PRO A 49 -12.66 -19.48 24.53
CA PRO A 49 -11.80 -19.52 25.69
C PRO A 49 -10.40 -18.96 25.39
N SER A 50 -9.71 -18.45 26.41
CA SER A 50 -8.32 -17.99 26.24
C SER A 50 -7.33 -19.14 26.03
N LYS A 51 -7.70 -20.37 26.44
CA LYS A 51 -6.92 -21.59 26.32
C LYS A 51 -7.84 -22.76 26.09
N ILE A 52 -7.33 -23.76 25.37
CA ILE A 52 -7.95 -25.06 25.16
C ILE A 52 -6.96 -26.17 25.54
N GLU A 53 -7.47 -27.30 25.96
CA GLU A 53 -6.68 -28.49 26.22
C GLU A 53 -7.01 -29.59 25.20
N VAL A 54 -6.00 -30.09 24.52
CA VAL A 54 -6.13 -31.18 23.54
C VAL A 54 -5.02 -32.20 23.82
N ASP A 55 -5.41 -33.44 24.01
CA ASP A 55 -4.51 -34.56 24.30
C ASP A 55 -3.55 -34.30 25.49
N GLY A 56 -4.06 -33.62 26.54
CA GLY A 56 -3.30 -33.26 27.74
C GLY A 56 -2.29 -32.14 27.56
N LYS A 57 -2.34 -31.43 26.46
CA LYS A 57 -1.52 -30.25 26.18
C LYS A 57 -2.40 -29.01 26.06
N GLU A 58 -1.98 -27.94 26.75
CA GLU A 58 -2.64 -26.64 26.72
C GLU A 58 -2.17 -25.82 25.52
N TYR A 59 -3.12 -25.16 24.82
CA TYR A 59 -2.87 -24.23 23.72
C TYR A 59 -3.55 -22.89 23.99
N THR A 60 -2.84 -21.80 23.72
CA THR A 60 -3.36 -20.44 23.88
C THR A 60 -4.10 -20.01 22.61
N VAL A 61 -5.38 -19.61 22.75
CA VAL A 61 -6.18 -19.13 21.62
C VAL A 61 -5.80 -17.69 21.32
N VAL A 62 -5.20 -17.43 20.15
CA VAL A 62 -4.66 -16.12 19.78
C VAL A 62 -5.31 -15.52 18.53
N GLY A 63 -6.09 -16.29 17.77
CA GLY A 63 -6.63 -15.83 16.52
C GLY A 63 -7.94 -16.50 16.10
N ILE A 64 -8.64 -15.85 15.19
CA ILE A 64 -9.84 -16.34 14.50
C ILE A 64 -9.54 -16.31 13.00
N ASN A 65 -9.63 -17.46 12.35
CA ASN A 65 -9.34 -17.62 10.94
C ASN A 65 -10.38 -16.94 10.04
N SER A 66 -10.01 -16.72 8.79
CA SER A 66 -10.93 -16.20 7.78
C SER A 66 -12.17 -17.09 7.66
N ASN A 67 -13.35 -16.44 7.63
CA ASN A 67 -14.64 -17.12 7.51
C ASN A 67 -14.99 -18.09 8.66
N ALA A 68 -14.30 -18.09 9.79
CA ALA A 68 -14.49 -19.08 10.87
C ALA A 68 -15.96 -19.19 11.33
N PHE A 69 -16.68 -18.08 11.49
CA PHE A 69 -18.11 -18.08 11.83
C PHE A 69 -18.98 -17.59 10.66
N SER A 70 -18.41 -17.37 9.47
CA SER A 70 -19.15 -16.76 8.35
C SER A 70 -20.44 -17.54 8.04
N ALA A 71 -21.53 -16.78 7.86
CA ALA A 71 -22.89 -17.28 7.61
C ALA A 71 -23.49 -18.13 8.77
N ASN A 72 -22.95 -18.02 9.98
CA ASN A 72 -23.61 -18.63 11.15
C ASN A 72 -24.75 -17.72 11.65
N GLU A 73 -25.98 -18.06 11.27
CA GLU A 73 -27.18 -17.32 11.67
C GLU A 73 -27.66 -17.69 13.08
N SER A 74 -27.05 -18.69 13.72
CA SER A 74 -27.50 -19.21 15.03
C SER A 74 -26.83 -18.46 16.18
N ILE A 75 -25.71 -17.78 16.00
CA ILE A 75 -25.03 -17.02 17.06
C ILE A 75 -25.66 -15.65 17.26
N THR A 76 -25.82 -15.25 18.53
CA THR A 76 -26.41 -13.97 18.94
C THR A 76 -25.41 -13.07 19.65
N SER A 77 -24.47 -13.65 20.39
CA SER A 77 -23.34 -12.94 20.97
C SER A 77 -22.07 -13.78 20.97
N VAL A 78 -20.91 -13.12 20.96
CA VAL A 78 -19.60 -13.75 21.08
C VAL A 78 -18.79 -13.05 22.16
N THR A 79 -18.26 -13.82 23.12
CA THR A 79 -17.31 -13.34 24.10
C THR A 79 -15.90 -13.70 23.68
N LEU A 80 -15.05 -12.72 23.48
CA LEU A 80 -13.67 -12.88 23.02
C LEU A 80 -12.72 -13.10 24.19
N PRO A 81 -11.61 -13.85 24.01
CA PRO A 81 -10.57 -13.97 25.04
C PRO A 81 -9.68 -12.72 25.10
N ASP A 82 -9.19 -12.37 26.29
CA ASP A 82 -8.35 -11.18 26.54
C ASP A 82 -7.05 -11.16 25.71
N ASN A 83 -6.55 -12.33 25.37
CA ASN A 83 -5.30 -12.54 24.66
C ASN A 83 -5.44 -12.72 23.15
N LEU A 84 -6.62 -12.45 22.59
CA LEU A 84 -6.86 -12.49 21.16
C LEU A 84 -6.09 -11.36 20.47
N LYS A 85 -5.35 -11.71 19.41
CA LYS A 85 -4.49 -10.80 18.68
C LYS A 85 -4.89 -10.63 17.22
N TYR A 86 -5.53 -11.64 16.65
CA TYR A 86 -5.80 -11.71 15.22
C TYR A 86 -7.25 -12.08 14.95
N ILE A 87 -7.91 -11.33 14.09
CA ILE A 87 -9.22 -11.69 13.53
C ILE A 87 -9.09 -11.50 12.02
N ASN A 88 -9.17 -12.60 11.27
CA ASN A 88 -8.97 -12.58 9.84
C ASN A 88 -10.24 -12.22 9.06
N ASP A 89 -10.08 -12.07 7.75
CA ASP A 89 -11.10 -11.59 6.82
C ASP A 89 -12.42 -12.37 6.96
N GLU A 90 -13.53 -11.62 6.98
CA GLU A 90 -14.89 -12.18 6.96
C GLU A 90 -15.21 -13.14 8.14
N ALA A 91 -14.43 -13.10 9.24
CA ALA A 91 -14.57 -14.04 10.35
C ALA A 91 -16.01 -14.19 10.87
N PHE A 92 -16.78 -13.10 10.93
CA PHE A 92 -18.18 -13.06 11.36
C PHE A 92 -19.14 -12.56 10.27
N SER A 93 -18.71 -12.54 9.03
CA SER A 93 -19.51 -12.04 7.91
C SER A 93 -20.81 -12.84 7.75
N TYR A 94 -21.92 -12.16 7.46
CA TYR A 94 -23.24 -12.79 7.30
C TYR A 94 -23.79 -13.50 8.56
N CYS A 95 -23.25 -13.24 9.75
CA CYS A 95 -23.87 -13.65 11.01
C CYS A 95 -25.03 -12.70 11.34
N TYR A 96 -26.14 -12.83 10.64
CA TYR A 96 -27.25 -11.85 10.65
C TYR A 96 -27.83 -11.58 12.05
N ASN A 97 -27.73 -12.54 12.97
CA ASN A 97 -28.27 -12.41 14.31
C ASN A 97 -27.23 -11.99 15.37
N LEU A 98 -25.95 -11.90 14.99
CA LEU A 98 -24.88 -11.46 15.89
C LEU A 98 -25.10 -9.97 16.24
N GLU A 99 -25.47 -9.71 17.47
CA GLU A 99 -25.77 -8.38 17.99
C GLU A 99 -24.69 -7.84 18.92
N ASN A 100 -24.04 -8.74 19.67
CA ASN A 100 -23.07 -8.34 20.69
C ASN A 100 -21.72 -9.06 20.53
N ILE A 101 -20.65 -8.31 20.66
CA ILE A 101 -19.31 -8.83 20.89
C ILE A 101 -18.86 -8.35 22.27
N ASN A 102 -18.61 -9.29 23.17
CA ASN A 102 -18.26 -9.02 24.54
C ASN A 102 -16.75 -9.22 24.76
N ASN A 103 -16.22 -8.58 25.81
CA ASN A 103 -14.83 -8.69 26.21
C ASN A 103 -13.85 -8.35 25.08
N ILE A 104 -14.10 -7.23 24.42
CA ILE A 104 -13.25 -6.78 23.28
C ILE A 104 -11.86 -6.45 23.83
N PRO A 105 -10.78 -7.11 23.32
CA PRO A 105 -9.40 -6.79 23.70
C PRO A 105 -9.07 -5.32 23.45
N LYS A 106 -8.20 -4.74 24.26
CA LYS A 106 -7.79 -3.32 24.09
C LYS A 106 -6.96 -3.08 22.86
N HIS A 107 -6.30 -4.13 22.36
CA HIS A 107 -5.45 -4.08 21.18
C HIS A 107 -5.56 -5.37 20.37
N ILE A 108 -5.78 -5.23 19.07
CA ILE A 108 -5.75 -6.28 18.07
C ILE A 108 -4.59 -5.98 17.11
N GLU A 109 -3.66 -6.91 16.96
CA GLU A 109 -2.48 -6.74 16.10
C GLU A 109 -2.86 -6.70 14.62
N ASN A 110 -3.85 -7.51 14.20
CA ASN A 110 -4.34 -7.53 12.82
C ASN A 110 -5.84 -7.83 12.76
N LEU A 111 -6.56 -7.05 11.94
CA LEU A 111 -8.00 -7.16 11.72
C LEU A 111 -8.33 -7.43 10.23
N GLY A 112 -7.63 -8.42 9.63
CA GLY A 112 -7.78 -8.80 8.23
C GLY A 112 -7.32 -7.72 7.24
N GLU A 113 -6.97 -8.14 6.03
CA GLU A 113 -6.58 -7.20 4.95
C GLU A 113 -7.76 -6.70 4.13
N ASN A 114 -8.69 -7.61 3.80
CA ASN A 114 -9.86 -7.32 2.97
C ASN A 114 -11.07 -6.88 3.80
N GLY A 115 -10.98 -6.97 5.14
CA GLY A 115 -12.00 -6.51 6.06
C GLY A 115 -13.28 -7.33 6.01
N ARG A 116 -14.43 -6.65 6.08
CA ARG A 116 -15.77 -7.27 6.12
C ARG A 116 -15.99 -8.22 7.29
N ILE A 117 -15.20 -8.08 8.37
CA ILE A 117 -15.23 -8.99 9.52
C ILE A 117 -16.64 -9.13 10.08
N PHE A 118 -17.35 -8.01 10.22
CA PHE A 118 -18.72 -7.94 10.75
C PHE A 118 -19.77 -7.62 9.67
N TYR A 119 -19.44 -7.87 8.39
CA TYR A 119 -20.34 -7.52 7.30
C TYR A 119 -21.67 -8.25 7.42
N ARG A 120 -22.79 -7.52 7.35
CA ARG A 120 -24.15 -8.03 7.51
C ARG A 120 -24.41 -8.68 8.88
N THR A 121 -23.95 -8.05 9.95
CA THR A 121 -24.30 -8.39 11.33
C THR A 121 -25.10 -7.24 11.96
N LYS A 122 -25.96 -7.54 12.93
CA LYS A 122 -26.61 -6.49 13.75
C LYS A 122 -25.57 -5.67 14.54
N PHE A 123 -24.46 -6.28 14.91
CA PHE A 123 -23.35 -5.60 15.59
C PHE A 123 -22.80 -4.44 14.77
N LEU A 124 -22.52 -4.67 13.47
CA LEU A 124 -22.11 -3.62 12.56
C LEU A 124 -23.21 -2.57 12.38
N ASP A 125 -24.45 -2.98 12.13
CA ASP A 125 -25.60 -2.09 11.89
C ASP A 125 -25.84 -1.16 13.08
N ASN A 126 -25.59 -1.61 14.29
CA ASN A 126 -25.63 -0.79 15.50
C ASN A 126 -24.44 0.15 15.60
N GLY A 127 -23.24 -0.31 15.27
CA GLY A 127 -22.00 0.47 15.31
C GLY A 127 -21.99 1.66 14.36
N ILE A 128 -22.46 1.47 13.12
CA ILE A 128 -22.47 2.51 12.07
C ILE A 128 -23.46 3.66 12.31
N LYS A 129 -24.27 3.60 13.36
CA LYS A 129 -25.08 4.74 13.84
C LYS A 129 -24.21 5.87 14.42
N ASN A 130 -22.97 5.56 14.80
CA ASN A 130 -22.00 6.53 15.29
C ASN A 130 -21.15 7.04 14.11
N GLU A 131 -20.63 8.26 14.24
CA GLU A 131 -19.73 8.84 13.22
C GLU A 131 -18.51 7.96 12.97
N PHE A 132 -17.87 7.48 14.06
CA PHE A 132 -16.76 6.54 14.01
C PHE A 132 -17.13 5.26 14.75
N PHE A 133 -17.26 4.17 14.03
CA PHE A 133 -17.39 2.85 14.62
C PHE A 133 -16.01 2.24 14.82
N VAL A 134 -15.63 2.08 16.07
CA VAL A 134 -14.32 1.56 16.49
C VAL A 134 -14.51 0.21 17.18
N PHE A 135 -13.72 -0.77 16.78
CA PHE A 135 -13.63 -2.08 17.42
C PHE A 135 -12.20 -2.29 17.94
N SER A 136 -12.04 -2.47 19.25
CA SER A 136 -10.72 -2.42 19.88
C SER A 136 -10.05 -1.06 19.62
N ASP A 137 -8.91 -1.04 18.98
CA ASP A 137 -8.20 0.16 18.52
C ASP A 137 -8.19 0.29 16.98
N TRP A 138 -9.16 -0.35 16.30
CA TRP A 138 -9.34 -0.29 14.86
C TRP A 138 -10.58 0.49 14.46
N LEU A 139 -10.43 1.43 13.53
CA LEU A 139 -11.57 2.06 12.86
C LEU A 139 -12.18 1.07 11.86
N ILE A 140 -13.43 0.70 12.09
CA ILE A 140 -14.20 -0.22 11.26
C ILE A 140 -15.00 0.53 10.19
N LYS A 141 -15.63 1.64 10.57
CA LYS A 141 -16.42 2.44 9.66
C LYS A 141 -16.52 3.89 10.15
N TYR A 142 -16.38 4.80 9.19
CA TYR A 142 -16.79 6.19 9.28
C TYR A 142 -18.14 6.35 8.60
N THR A 143 -19.08 6.99 9.27
CA THR A 143 -20.41 7.31 8.76
C THR A 143 -20.63 8.82 8.87
N PRO A 144 -20.70 9.55 7.74
CA PRO A 144 -20.88 11.00 7.76
C PRO A 144 -22.14 11.41 8.53
N GLN A 145 -22.02 12.38 9.43
CA GLN A 145 -23.16 12.99 10.16
C GLN A 145 -23.62 14.30 9.50
N GLY A 146 -23.16 14.58 8.29
CA GLY A 146 -23.44 15.76 7.48
C GLY A 146 -22.34 16.00 6.46
N GLU A 147 -22.42 17.11 5.74
CA GLU A 147 -21.34 17.50 4.82
C GLU A 147 -20.10 17.90 5.61
N THR A 148 -18.98 17.23 5.36
CA THR A 148 -17.70 17.52 6.01
C THR A 148 -16.61 17.77 4.98
N ALA A 149 -15.94 18.93 5.07
CA ALA A 149 -14.77 19.23 4.24
C ALA A 149 -13.53 18.43 4.68
N LYS A 150 -13.53 17.90 5.92
CA LYS A 150 -12.37 17.25 6.54
C LYS A 150 -12.84 16.23 7.57
N VAL A 151 -12.39 14.98 7.43
CA VAL A 151 -12.60 13.89 8.37
C VAL A 151 -11.35 13.74 9.22
N THR A 152 -11.42 13.97 10.52
CA THR A 152 -10.28 13.78 11.43
C THR A 152 -10.46 12.45 12.15
N VAL A 153 -9.66 11.46 11.80
CA VAL A 153 -9.66 10.16 12.49
C VAL A 153 -9.19 10.35 13.93
N PRO A 154 -9.91 9.86 14.95
CA PRO A 154 -9.56 10.06 16.35
C PRO A 154 -8.16 9.52 16.71
N GLU A 155 -7.50 10.19 17.65
CA GLU A 155 -6.28 9.65 18.27
C GLU A 155 -6.58 8.38 19.06
N GLY A 156 -5.59 7.49 19.16
CA GLY A 156 -5.73 6.17 19.77
C GLY A 156 -6.09 5.06 18.77
N ILE A 157 -6.48 5.42 17.54
CA ILE A 157 -6.68 4.44 16.48
C ILE A 157 -5.32 3.90 16.03
N PHE A 158 -5.15 2.58 16.19
CA PHE A 158 -3.98 1.82 15.74
C PHE A 158 -4.12 1.41 14.27
N GLY A 159 -5.31 0.97 13.87
CA GLY A 159 -5.57 0.46 12.54
C GLY A 159 -6.82 1.00 11.87
N ILE A 160 -6.84 1.02 10.53
CA ILE A 160 -8.01 1.35 9.72
C ILE A 160 -8.34 0.15 8.85
N SER A 161 -9.52 -0.44 9.07
CA SER A 161 -10.02 -1.62 8.37
C SER A 161 -10.37 -1.28 6.91
N ALA A 162 -10.47 -2.32 6.08
CA ALA A 162 -10.95 -2.17 4.71
C ALA A 162 -12.36 -1.55 4.70
N TYR A 163 -12.60 -0.67 3.74
CA TYR A 163 -13.87 0.08 3.53
C TYR A 163 -14.26 1.05 4.65
N ALA A 164 -13.37 1.29 5.63
CA ALA A 164 -13.69 2.13 6.78
C ALA A 164 -13.92 3.60 6.41
N LEU A 165 -13.20 4.14 5.45
CA LEU A 165 -13.24 5.55 5.05
C LEU A 165 -13.75 5.76 3.61
N THR A 166 -14.51 4.82 3.08
CA THR A 166 -15.05 4.92 1.70
C THR A 166 -16.07 6.05 1.51
N ASP A 167 -16.66 6.52 2.60
CA ASP A 167 -17.61 7.64 2.58
C ASP A 167 -16.94 9.01 2.85
N ALA A 168 -15.61 9.02 2.99
CA ALA A 168 -14.82 10.24 3.06
C ALA A 168 -14.32 10.62 1.65
N ASP A 169 -14.73 11.77 1.13
CA ASP A 169 -14.47 12.20 -0.26
C ASP A 169 -13.55 13.42 -0.38
N ASN A 170 -13.27 14.13 0.69
CA ASN A 170 -12.49 15.37 0.68
C ASN A 170 -11.09 15.18 1.28
N THR A 171 -10.93 15.52 2.55
CA THR A 171 -9.65 15.40 3.26
C THR A 171 -9.80 14.45 4.43
N VAL A 172 -8.89 13.50 4.56
CA VAL A 172 -8.77 12.65 5.76
C VAL A 172 -7.49 13.03 6.49
N VAL A 173 -7.61 13.27 7.81
CA VAL A 173 -6.47 13.49 8.70
C VAL A 173 -6.20 12.21 9.47
N LEU A 174 -4.99 11.69 9.32
CA LEU A 174 -4.57 10.48 10.02
C LEU A 174 -4.04 10.81 11.41
N PRO A 175 -4.41 10.01 12.44
CA PRO A 175 -3.89 10.21 13.79
C PRO A 175 -2.42 9.80 13.89
N LYS A 176 -1.72 10.37 14.84
CA LYS A 176 -0.33 10.04 15.13
C LYS A 176 -0.15 8.59 15.63
N SER A 177 -1.18 8.04 16.24
CA SER A 177 -1.25 6.65 16.73
C SER A 177 -1.33 5.61 15.63
N LEU A 178 -1.78 5.95 14.41
CA LEU A 178 -2.02 5.00 13.32
C LEU A 178 -0.73 4.27 12.92
N ARG A 179 -0.84 2.93 12.81
CA ARG A 179 0.26 2.03 12.42
C ARG A 179 -0.10 1.12 11.27
N ALA A 180 -1.39 0.84 11.07
CA ALA A 180 -1.88 -0.04 10.03
C ALA A 180 -3.08 0.58 9.30
N ALA A 181 -3.14 0.43 8.00
CA ALA A 181 -4.33 0.75 7.22
C ALA A 181 -4.44 -0.21 6.03
N SER A 182 -5.62 -0.76 5.83
CA SER A 182 -5.89 -1.51 4.61
C SER A 182 -5.81 -0.58 3.40
N VAL A 183 -5.26 -1.06 2.29
CA VAL A 183 -5.29 -0.35 1.00
C VAL A 183 -6.72 -0.11 0.50
N LEU A 184 -7.69 -0.90 1.00
CA LEU A 184 -9.12 -0.79 0.70
C LEU A 184 -9.85 0.16 1.65
N ALA A 185 -9.17 0.77 2.61
CA ALA A 185 -9.78 1.60 3.63
C ALA A 185 -10.41 2.88 3.06
N PHE A 186 -9.82 3.42 2.01
CA PHE A 186 -10.11 4.77 1.53
C PHE A 186 -11.00 4.77 0.27
N ASN A 187 -11.70 5.89 0.08
CA ASN A 187 -12.34 6.23 -1.18
C ASN A 187 -11.28 6.53 -2.25
N SER A 188 -11.39 5.96 -3.44
CA SER A 188 -10.47 6.19 -4.55
C SER A 188 -10.47 7.64 -5.06
N ASP A 189 -11.56 8.36 -4.86
CA ASP A 189 -11.73 9.76 -5.26
C ASP A 189 -11.35 10.75 -4.15
N LEU A 190 -10.84 10.26 -3.02
CA LEU A 190 -10.37 11.08 -1.92
C LEU A 190 -9.35 12.11 -2.42
N LYS A 191 -9.57 13.39 -2.09
CA LYS A 191 -8.77 14.48 -2.62
C LYS A 191 -7.41 14.61 -1.96
N TYR A 192 -7.34 14.36 -0.65
CA TYR A 192 -6.10 14.56 0.10
C TYR A 192 -6.07 13.73 1.39
N ILE A 193 -4.88 13.26 1.76
CA ILE A 193 -4.58 12.72 3.09
C ILE A 193 -3.58 13.64 3.79
N ASP A 194 -3.99 14.14 4.95
CA ASP A 194 -3.11 14.85 5.87
C ASP A 194 -2.51 13.84 6.85
N THR A 195 -1.27 13.51 6.65
CA THR A 195 -0.53 12.57 7.53
C THR A 195 0.08 13.25 8.75
N GLY A 196 0.11 14.59 8.78
CA GLY A 196 0.63 15.37 9.89
C GLY A 196 1.99 14.86 10.38
N ASP A 197 2.07 14.60 11.69
CA ASP A 197 3.25 14.03 12.36
C ASP A 197 3.21 12.50 12.46
N ASN A 198 2.41 11.80 11.64
CA ASN A 198 2.38 10.34 11.68
C ASN A 198 3.74 9.75 11.30
N PRO A 199 4.33 8.84 12.14
CA PRO A 199 5.68 8.35 11.92
C PRO A 199 5.80 7.28 10.83
N VAL A 200 4.66 6.69 10.39
CA VAL A 200 4.61 5.54 9.48
C VAL A 200 4.15 5.94 8.10
N TYR A 201 3.23 6.91 8.00
CA TYR A 201 2.60 7.30 6.76
C TYR A 201 3.11 8.64 6.23
N ALA A 202 3.22 8.73 4.91
CA ALA A 202 3.39 9.97 4.16
C ALA A 202 2.46 9.98 2.95
N TYR A 203 2.04 11.16 2.51
CA TYR A 203 1.19 11.31 1.33
C TYR A 203 1.79 12.34 0.39
N LYS A 204 1.93 11.98 -0.87
CA LYS A 204 2.46 12.87 -1.89
C LYS A 204 1.85 12.54 -3.26
N ASP A 205 1.41 13.57 -3.94
CA ASP A 205 0.95 13.49 -5.34
C ASP A 205 -0.08 12.38 -5.63
N GLY A 206 -1.00 12.11 -4.68
CA GLY A 206 -2.01 11.08 -4.82
C GLY A 206 -1.52 9.67 -4.46
N ILE A 207 -0.32 9.53 -3.93
CA ILE A 207 0.25 8.25 -3.50
C ILE A 207 0.38 8.25 -1.98
N LEU A 208 -0.14 7.20 -1.34
CA LEU A 208 0.07 6.95 0.08
C LEU A 208 1.33 6.10 0.25
N PHE A 209 2.24 6.55 1.09
CA PHE A 209 3.45 5.82 1.44
C PHE A 209 3.33 5.29 2.86
N CYS A 210 3.75 4.05 3.06
CA CYS A 210 3.75 3.40 4.37
C CYS A 210 5.13 2.82 4.67
N GLU A 211 5.68 3.13 5.84
CA GLU A 211 6.89 2.46 6.33
C GLU A 211 6.54 1.08 6.88
N GLY A 212 7.25 0.06 6.45
CA GLY A 212 7.02 -1.30 6.89
C GLY A 212 7.88 -2.33 6.18
N THR A 213 7.64 -3.59 6.51
CA THR A 213 8.31 -4.74 5.90
C THR A 213 7.37 -5.37 4.88
N VAL A 214 7.89 -5.66 3.69
CA VAL A 214 7.21 -6.49 2.70
C VAL A 214 8.01 -7.75 2.48
N THR A 215 7.33 -8.88 2.52
CA THR A 215 7.89 -10.19 2.28
C THR A 215 7.45 -10.70 0.91
N PHE A 216 8.37 -11.26 0.15
CA PHE A 216 8.11 -11.89 -1.15
C PHE A 216 9.04 -13.08 -1.37
N TYR A 217 8.67 -13.96 -2.29
CA TYR A 217 9.47 -15.12 -2.65
C TYR A 217 10.28 -14.84 -3.93
N LYS A 218 11.57 -15.17 -3.94
CA LYS A 218 12.38 -15.12 -5.18
C LYS A 218 11.97 -16.19 -6.17
N ASN A 219 11.49 -17.31 -5.67
CA ASN A 219 10.95 -18.41 -6.47
C ASN A 219 9.54 -18.75 -6.00
N GLU A 220 8.55 -18.12 -6.61
CA GLU A 220 7.14 -18.28 -6.26
C GLU A 220 6.58 -19.68 -6.52
N ARG A 221 7.11 -20.40 -7.53
CA ARG A 221 6.64 -21.76 -7.82
C ARG A 221 6.97 -22.73 -6.70
N GLU A 222 8.09 -22.52 -6.02
CA GLU A 222 8.58 -23.41 -4.99
C GLU A 222 8.39 -22.85 -3.58
N LEU A 223 7.87 -21.60 -3.46
CA LEU A 223 7.76 -20.85 -2.21
C LEU A 223 9.08 -20.86 -1.43
N LYS A 224 10.21 -20.78 -2.14
CA LYS A 224 11.56 -20.78 -1.59
C LYS A 224 12.18 -19.40 -1.67
N ASP A 225 13.23 -19.22 -0.86
CA ASP A 225 14.00 -17.97 -0.80
C ASP A 225 13.13 -16.76 -0.44
N GLU A 226 12.39 -16.89 0.64
CA GLU A 226 11.66 -15.77 1.24
C GLU A 226 12.60 -14.61 1.54
N VAL A 227 12.21 -13.41 1.10
CA VAL A 227 12.96 -12.18 1.33
C VAL A 227 12.05 -11.15 1.96
N SER A 228 12.44 -10.67 3.14
CA SER A 228 11.77 -9.55 3.81
C SER A 228 12.58 -8.28 3.64
N VAL A 229 11.93 -7.21 3.21
CA VAL A 229 12.55 -5.92 2.96
C VAL A 229 11.82 -4.81 3.71
N ASP A 230 12.59 -4.11 4.54
CA ASP A 230 12.11 -2.91 5.24
C ASP A 230 12.27 -1.66 4.36
N GLY A 231 11.30 -0.76 4.42
CA GLY A 231 11.39 0.49 3.70
C GLY A 231 10.09 1.29 3.63
N MET A 232 10.09 2.33 2.83
CA MET A 232 8.89 3.07 2.44
C MET A 232 8.29 2.42 1.20
N TRP A 233 7.02 2.07 1.26
CA TRP A 233 6.29 1.41 0.20
C TRP A 233 5.17 2.30 -0.34
N ALA A 234 5.09 2.42 -1.66
CA ALA A 234 4.06 3.19 -2.34
C ALA A 234 2.78 2.36 -2.53
N ASP A 235 1.65 2.89 -2.08
CA ASP A 235 0.30 2.38 -2.35
C ASP A 235 -0.41 3.32 -3.32
N VAL A 236 -0.59 2.88 -4.55
CA VAL A 236 -1.29 3.65 -5.60
C VAL A 236 -2.77 3.30 -5.54
N ILE A 237 -3.52 4.02 -4.72
CA ILE A 237 -4.92 3.72 -4.42
C ILE A 237 -5.88 4.87 -4.76
N PHE A 238 -5.37 6.02 -5.20
CA PHE A 238 -6.18 7.21 -5.49
C PHE A 238 -6.12 7.60 -6.97
N ASN A 239 -7.26 7.99 -7.52
CA ASN A 239 -7.37 8.42 -8.91
C ASN A 239 -6.51 9.65 -9.23
N ASN A 240 -6.30 10.53 -8.26
CA ASN A 240 -5.48 11.73 -8.40
C ASN A 240 -3.95 11.47 -8.43
N ALA A 241 -3.50 10.22 -8.28
CA ALA A 241 -2.10 9.82 -8.49
C ALA A 241 -1.70 9.90 -9.97
N VAL A 242 -2.68 9.75 -10.88
CA VAL A 242 -2.44 9.88 -12.32
C VAL A 242 -2.68 11.31 -12.76
N LYS A 243 -1.66 11.93 -13.34
CA LYS A 243 -1.73 13.31 -13.86
C LYS A 243 -1.50 13.28 -15.36
N ASN A 244 -2.50 13.76 -16.12
CA ASN A 244 -2.45 13.77 -17.60
C ASN A 244 -2.09 12.39 -18.22
N GLY A 245 -2.69 11.32 -17.69
CA GLY A 245 -2.44 9.94 -18.16
C GLY A 245 -1.12 9.34 -17.66
N VAL A 246 -0.33 10.05 -16.83
CA VAL A 246 0.96 9.60 -16.32
C VAL A 246 0.90 9.33 -14.82
N LEU A 247 1.35 8.15 -14.42
CA LEU A 247 1.67 7.79 -13.04
C LEU A 247 3.19 7.83 -12.85
N LEU A 248 3.65 8.67 -11.92
CA LEU A 248 5.04 8.74 -11.52
C LEU A 248 5.20 8.16 -10.11
N ILE A 249 6.00 7.10 -9.97
CA ILE A 249 6.41 6.57 -8.67
C ILE A 249 7.74 7.21 -8.29
N PRO A 250 7.78 8.10 -7.30
CA PRO A 250 9.01 8.79 -6.95
C PRO A 250 9.98 7.87 -6.21
N GLY A 251 11.28 8.03 -6.43
CA GLY A 251 12.33 7.30 -5.71
C GLY A 251 12.52 7.76 -4.26
N LYS A 252 11.96 8.91 -3.88
CA LYS A 252 12.08 9.50 -2.54
C LYS A 252 10.78 10.19 -2.13
N VAL A 253 10.47 10.13 -0.85
CA VAL A 253 9.34 10.85 -0.25
C VAL A 253 9.79 11.57 1.03
N GLU A 254 9.23 12.75 1.27
CA GLU A 254 9.39 13.48 2.51
C GLU A 254 8.34 13.00 3.52
N THR A 255 8.78 12.70 4.72
CA THR A 255 7.98 12.22 5.84
C THR A 255 7.91 13.27 6.94
N ALA A 256 7.23 12.98 8.03
CA ALA A 256 7.14 13.86 9.21
C ALA A 256 8.51 14.36 9.65
N GLY A 257 8.59 15.66 10.05
CA GLY A 257 9.82 16.31 10.46
C GLY A 257 10.78 16.64 9.30
N ASN A 258 10.30 16.72 8.06
CA ASN A 258 11.08 16.97 6.84
C ASN A 258 12.19 15.92 6.58
N VAL A 259 11.98 14.70 7.01
CA VAL A 259 12.90 13.60 6.77
C VAL A 259 12.64 13.00 5.39
N VAL A 260 13.65 13.00 4.53
CA VAL A 260 13.55 12.37 3.20
C VAL A 260 13.93 10.90 3.31
N LYS A 261 12.97 10.01 2.96
CA LYS A 261 13.17 8.56 2.91
C LYS A 261 13.20 8.05 1.48
N GLN A 262 14.00 7.00 1.25
CA GLN A 262 14.03 6.28 -0.03
C GLN A 262 12.77 5.42 -0.16
N VAL A 263 12.12 5.49 -1.32
CA VAL A 263 11.00 4.59 -1.66
C VAL A 263 11.60 3.27 -2.10
N GLY A 264 11.36 2.22 -1.31
CA GLY A 264 11.88 0.87 -1.57
C GLY A 264 11.17 0.19 -2.72
N GLY A 265 9.85 0.37 -2.82
CA GLY A 265 9.08 -0.27 -3.87
C GLY A 265 7.61 0.13 -3.91
N VAL A 266 6.88 -0.50 -4.82
CA VAL A 266 5.42 -0.38 -4.96
C VAL A 266 4.78 -1.63 -4.40
N ARG A 267 3.88 -1.46 -3.43
CA ARG A 267 3.26 -2.57 -2.70
C ARG A 267 2.03 -3.12 -3.42
N LYS A 268 0.99 -2.37 -3.49
CA LYS A 268 -0.21 -2.74 -4.24
C LYS A 268 -0.80 -1.49 -4.86
N GLY A 269 -1.10 -1.57 -6.16
CA GLY A 269 -2.04 -0.66 -6.76
C GLY A 269 -3.39 -1.39 -6.80
N LYS A 270 -4.44 -0.81 -6.27
CA LYS A 270 -5.76 -1.38 -6.44
C LYS A 270 -6.73 -0.29 -6.80
N LEU A 271 -7.01 -0.19 -8.09
CA LEU A 271 -8.26 0.44 -8.49
C LEU A 271 -8.76 -0.16 -9.80
N PRO A 272 -9.88 -0.88 -9.77
CA PRO A 272 -10.67 -1.04 -10.98
C PRO A 272 -11.04 0.36 -11.44
N GLY A 273 -10.57 0.78 -12.62
CA GLY A 273 -10.94 2.06 -13.22
C GLY A 273 -9.89 3.17 -13.20
N LEU A 274 -8.71 2.98 -12.57
CA LEU A 274 -7.62 3.93 -12.74
C LEU A 274 -7.08 3.86 -14.17
N THR A 275 -7.38 4.88 -14.97
CA THR A 275 -6.82 4.99 -16.32
C THR A 275 -5.44 5.61 -16.26
N CYS A 276 -4.42 4.84 -16.63
CA CYS A 276 -3.04 5.28 -16.69
C CYS A 276 -2.43 4.82 -18.02
N GLU A 277 -2.03 5.77 -18.86
CA GLU A 277 -1.41 5.45 -20.15
C GLU A 277 0.09 5.15 -19.99
N LYS A 278 0.73 5.78 -19.00
CA LYS A 278 2.17 5.78 -18.83
C LYS A 278 2.56 5.63 -17.37
N LEU A 279 3.42 4.66 -17.09
CA LEU A 279 4.03 4.45 -15.79
C LEU A 279 5.51 4.79 -15.86
N ILE A 280 5.96 5.68 -14.99
CA ILE A 280 7.37 6.00 -14.79
C ILE A 280 7.73 5.65 -13.35
N VAL A 281 8.76 4.84 -13.19
CA VAL A 281 9.29 4.46 -11.88
C VAL A 281 10.68 5.09 -11.73
N ASP A 282 10.84 5.99 -10.76
CA ASP A 282 12.10 6.72 -10.56
C ASP A 282 13.23 5.84 -10.00
N GLU A 283 14.45 6.31 -10.23
CA GLU A 283 15.65 5.70 -9.66
C GLU A 283 15.59 5.64 -8.13
N GLY A 284 16.02 4.49 -7.58
CA GLY A 284 15.99 4.18 -6.17
C GLY A 284 14.89 3.20 -5.77
N VAL A 285 13.81 3.10 -6.56
CA VAL A 285 12.81 2.05 -6.40
C VAL A 285 13.42 0.71 -6.80
N LYS A 286 13.31 -0.29 -5.94
CA LYS A 286 13.94 -1.61 -6.11
C LYS A 286 12.96 -2.75 -6.35
N TYR A 287 11.73 -2.60 -5.86
CA TYR A 287 10.78 -3.70 -5.84
C TYR A 287 9.40 -3.27 -6.37
N ILE A 288 8.83 -4.09 -7.23
CA ILE A 288 7.43 -4.04 -7.63
C ILE A 288 6.82 -5.35 -7.16
N THR A 289 5.87 -5.30 -6.22
CA THR A 289 5.31 -6.52 -5.63
C THR A 289 4.24 -7.16 -6.53
N ASP A 290 3.73 -8.31 -6.13
CA ASP A 290 2.69 -9.02 -6.85
C ASP A 290 1.45 -8.16 -7.04
N HIS A 291 0.86 -8.21 -8.23
CA HIS A 291 -0.36 -7.49 -8.59
C HIS A 291 -0.26 -5.96 -8.45
N ALA A 292 0.93 -5.35 -8.31
CA ALA A 292 1.10 -3.92 -8.02
C ALA A 292 0.41 -2.98 -9.03
N PHE A 293 0.42 -3.33 -10.31
CA PHE A 293 -0.21 -2.55 -11.40
C PHE A 293 -1.27 -3.36 -12.16
N ARG A 294 -1.88 -4.33 -11.48
CA ARG A 294 -2.97 -5.10 -12.05
C ARG A 294 -4.17 -4.20 -12.34
N PHE A 295 -4.81 -4.38 -13.51
CA PHE A 295 -5.96 -3.59 -13.98
C PHE A 295 -5.66 -2.12 -14.28
N PHE A 296 -4.40 -1.73 -14.47
CA PHE A 296 -4.06 -0.42 -14.99
C PHE A 296 -4.23 -0.41 -16.51
N GLU A 297 -5.35 0.06 -16.99
CA GLU A 297 -5.66 0.16 -18.42
C GLU A 297 -6.02 1.62 -18.80
N PRO A 298 -5.58 2.09 -19.94
CA PRO A 298 -4.66 1.49 -20.92
C PRO A 298 -3.18 1.81 -20.58
N LEU A 299 -2.46 0.90 -19.96
CA LEU A 299 -1.04 1.11 -19.66
C LEU A 299 -0.19 0.78 -20.90
N GLN A 300 0.11 1.78 -21.72
CA GLN A 300 0.81 1.61 -23.00
C GLN A 300 2.34 1.70 -22.89
N TYR A 301 2.81 2.51 -21.95
CA TYR A 301 4.24 2.77 -21.76
C TYR A 301 4.67 2.56 -20.31
N VAL A 302 5.76 1.83 -20.13
CA VAL A 302 6.36 1.56 -18.82
C VAL A 302 7.86 1.86 -18.86
N ASP A 303 8.35 2.69 -17.94
CA ASP A 303 9.77 2.99 -17.75
C ASP A 303 10.23 2.51 -16.38
N LEU A 304 11.15 1.51 -16.39
CA LEU A 304 11.66 0.86 -15.21
C LEU A 304 13.09 1.32 -14.90
N PRO A 305 13.42 1.66 -13.65
CA PRO A 305 14.70 2.24 -13.28
C PRO A 305 15.85 1.22 -13.32
N SER A 306 17.08 1.74 -13.32
CA SER A 306 18.28 0.91 -13.25
C SER A 306 18.45 0.20 -11.90
N THR A 307 17.80 0.73 -10.86
CA THR A 307 17.85 0.21 -9.49
C THR A 307 16.88 -0.94 -9.22
N LEU A 308 15.99 -1.27 -10.19
CA LEU A 308 14.99 -2.31 -10.00
C LEU A 308 15.64 -3.70 -9.84
N MET A 309 15.21 -4.45 -8.83
CA MET A 309 15.75 -5.76 -8.45
C MET A 309 14.74 -6.89 -8.57
N ASN A 310 13.43 -6.57 -8.49
CA ASN A 310 12.38 -7.57 -8.57
C ASN A 310 11.08 -6.99 -9.15
N ILE A 311 10.39 -7.82 -9.93
CA ILE A 311 9.01 -7.61 -10.39
C ILE A 311 8.23 -8.85 -9.95
N GLY A 312 7.18 -8.64 -9.15
CA GLY A 312 6.32 -9.70 -8.65
C GLY A 312 5.43 -10.32 -9.72
N SER A 313 4.90 -11.50 -9.41
CA SER A 313 3.95 -12.20 -10.28
C SER A 313 2.69 -11.37 -10.49
N TRP A 314 2.18 -11.42 -11.70
CA TRP A 314 0.95 -10.71 -12.07
C TRP A 314 1.01 -9.18 -11.89
N ALA A 315 2.21 -8.60 -11.65
CA ALA A 315 2.37 -7.16 -11.40
C ALA A 315 1.75 -6.29 -12.50
N PHE A 316 1.78 -6.75 -13.74
CA PHE A 316 1.23 -6.07 -14.92
C PHE A 316 0.17 -6.89 -15.65
N VAL A 317 -0.53 -7.77 -14.94
CA VAL A 317 -1.59 -8.58 -15.56
C VAL A 317 -2.69 -7.66 -16.10
N ASP A 318 -3.17 -8.01 -17.30
CA ASP A 318 -4.16 -7.25 -18.06
C ASP A 318 -3.70 -5.85 -18.52
N ALA A 319 -2.44 -5.46 -18.29
CA ALA A 319 -1.87 -4.25 -18.86
C ALA A 319 -1.42 -4.49 -20.32
N LYS A 320 -1.94 -3.69 -21.25
CA LYS A 320 -1.49 -3.69 -22.65
C LYS A 320 -0.29 -2.76 -22.80
N ILE A 321 0.92 -3.28 -22.53
CA ILE A 321 2.15 -2.51 -22.66
C ILE A 321 2.60 -2.53 -24.13
N GLU A 322 2.70 -1.36 -24.77
CA GLU A 322 3.21 -1.24 -26.13
C GLU A 322 4.73 -1.00 -26.15
N SER A 323 5.23 -0.26 -25.16
CA SER A 323 6.64 0.07 -25.01
C SER A 323 7.08 -0.13 -23.57
N LEU A 324 8.08 -0.99 -23.35
CA LEU A 324 8.69 -1.27 -22.07
C LEU A 324 10.16 -0.83 -22.09
N VAL A 325 10.53 0.12 -21.25
CA VAL A 325 11.92 0.56 -21.09
C VAL A 325 12.50 -0.08 -19.84
N CYS A 326 13.56 -0.85 -20.00
CA CYS A 326 14.28 -1.57 -18.95
C CYS A 326 15.68 -0.99 -18.81
N ARG A 327 15.89 -0.16 -17.77
CA ARG A 327 17.19 0.50 -17.54
C ARG A 327 18.14 -0.32 -16.68
N MET A 328 17.76 -1.51 -16.25
CA MET A 328 18.54 -2.38 -15.37
C MET A 328 19.91 -2.72 -15.99
N PRO A 329 20.99 -2.79 -15.16
CA PRO A 329 22.36 -3.04 -15.62
C PRO A 329 22.62 -4.49 -16.07
N GLN A 330 21.64 -5.36 -15.90
CA GLN A 330 21.62 -6.75 -16.38
C GLN A 330 20.19 -7.26 -16.46
N PRO A 331 19.90 -8.27 -17.32
CA PRO A 331 18.61 -8.94 -17.31
C PRO A 331 18.36 -9.57 -15.92
N MET A 332 17.32 -9.13 -15.24
CA MET A 332 16.88 -9.73 -13.98
C MET A 332 15.97 -10.92 -14.23
N ASN A 333 15.84 -11.82 -13.26
CA ASN A 333 14.80 -12.82 -13.31
C ASN A 333 13.44 -12.12 -13.19
N VAL A 334 12.55 -12.45 -14.10
CA VAL A 334 11.17 -11.93 -14.13
C VAL A 334 10.19 -13.10 -14.14
N PRO A 335 8.97 -12.94 -13.59
CA PRO A 335 7.97 -14.00 -13.65
C PRO A 335 7.56 -14.33 -15.08
N TYR A 336 7.24 -15.61 -15.35
CA TYR A 336 6.75 -16.06 -16.64
C TYR A 336 5.56 -15.23 -17.14
N TYR A 337 4.61 -14.94 -16.24
CA TYR A 337 3.42 -14.17 -16.60
C TYR A 337 3.75 -12.75 -17.06
N PHE A 338 4.73 -12.07 -16.46
CA PHE A 338 5.16 -10.76 -16.93
C PHE A 338 5.60 -10.82 -18.41
N VAL A 339 6.51 -11.74 -18.74
CA VAL A 339 7.04 -11.90 -20.10
C VAL A 339 5.96 -12.39 -21.08
N SER A 340 5.06 -13.27 -20.63
CA SER A 340 3.98 -13.78 -21.48
C SER A 340 3.04 -12.67 -21.97
N TYR A 341 2.78 -11.65 -21.14
CA TYR A 341 2.00 -10.48 -21.54
C TYR A 341 2.77 -9.57 -22.50
N ILE A 342 4.07 -9.34 -22.26
CA ILE A 342 4.95 -8.60 -23.18
C ILE A 342 4.94 -9.25 -24.56
N LYS A 343 5.08 -10.57 -24.63
CA LYS A 343 5.00 -11.35 -25.87
C LYS A 343 3.59 -11.29 -26.50
N LYS A 344 2.53 -11.48 -25.69
CA LYS A 344 1.14 -11.48 -26.16
C LYS A 344 0.78 -10.21 -26.91
N PHE A 345 1.23 -9.06 -26.42
CA PHE A 345 0.95 -7.75 -27.00
C PHE A 345 1.99 -7.27 -28.00
N ASN A 346 2.99 -8.12 -28.33
CA ASN A 346 4.08 -7.77 -29.24
C ASN A 346 4.78 -6.47 -28.84
N SER A 347 5.02 -6.30 -27.54
CA SER A 347 5.59 -5.08 -26.97
C SER A 347 7.00 -4.83 -27.47
N LYS A 348 7.36 -3.55 -27.67
CA LYS A 348 8.75 -3.14 -27.93
C LYS A 348 9.47 -3.03 -26.58
N VAL A 349 10.61 -3.70 -26.46
CA VAL A 349 11.43 -3.73 -25.24
C VAL A 349 12.72 -2.97 -25.48
N TYR A 350 12.90 -1.86 -24.78
CA TYR A 350 14.08 -1.01 -24.89
C TYR A 350 15.04 -1.30 -23.74
N VAL A 351 16.28 -1.64 -24.07
CA VAL A 351 17.33 -2.03 -23.13
C VAL A 351 18.62 -1.25 -23.38
N PRO A 352 19.54 -1.12 -22.42
CA PRO A 352 20.85 -0.49 -22.66
C PRO A 352 21.56 -1.16 -23.84
N LYS A 353 22.15 -0.36 -24.72
CA LYS A 353 22.83 -0.84 -25.94
C LYS A 353 23.81 -1.98 -25.66
N ALA A 354 24.62 -1.83 -24.60
CA ALA A 354 25.62 -2.83 -24.22
C ALA A 354 25.02 -4.18 -23.80
N LEU A 355 23.71 -4.24 -23.49
CA LEU A 355 23.01 -5.42 -22.99
C LEU A 355 22.04 -6.02 -24.01
N LEU A 356 21.93 -5.43 -25.20
CA LEU A 356 20.94 -5.83 -26.20
C LEU A 356 21.02 -7.33 -26.52
N ASP A 357 22.22 -7.84 -26.79
CA ASP A 357 22.44 -9.25 -27.10
C ASP A 357 22.25 -10.13 -25.84
N THR A 358 22.65 -9.64 -24.69
CA THR A 358 22.45 -10.35 -23.42
C THR A 358 20.97 -10.60 -23.15
N TYR A 359 20.10 -9.61 -23.34
CA TYR A 359 18.65 -9.78 -23.16
C TYR A 359 18.04 -10.77 -24.16
N LYS A 360 18.54 -10.82 -25.39
CA LYS A 360 18.07 -11.75 -26.45
C LYS A 360 18.47 -13.20 -26.19
N THR A 361 19.58 -13.43 -25.50
CA THR A 361 20.21 -14.76 -25.38
C THR A 361 20.19 -15.32 -23.94
N THR A 362 19.73 -14.54 -22.95
CA THR A 362 19.68 -14.99 -21.55
C THR A 362 18.79 -16.22 -21.38
N GLU A 363 19.17 -17.14 -20.51
CA GLU A 363 18.36 -18.32 -20.17
C GLU A 363 17.15 -18.03 -19.29
N THR A 364 16.95 -16.78 -18.91
CA THR A 364 15.76 -16.32 -18.19
C THR A 364 14.56 -16.18 -19.15
N TYR A 365 13.36 -15.94 -18.63
CA TYR A 365 12.15 -15.83 -19.47
C TYR A 365 12.20 -14.73 -20.53
N TRP A 366 13.15 -13.78 -20.49
CA TRP A 366 13.33 -12.77 -21.54
C TRP A 366 13.53 -13.37 -22.93
N ASN A 367 14.15 -14.54 -23.04
CA ASN A 367 14.34 -15.27 -24.30
C ASN A 367 13.05 -15.75 -24.97
N LEU A 368 11.91 -15.65 -24.28
CA LEU A 368 10.59 -15.95 -24.86
C LEU A 368 10.05 -14.80 -25.71
N ILE A 369 10.61 -13.60 -25.57
CA ILE A 369 10.26 -12.43 -26.40
C ILE A 369 11.03 -12.53 -27.72
N PRO A 370 10.37 -12.35 -28.89
CA PRO A 370 11.04 -12.35 -30.17
C PRO A 370 12.20 -11.35 -30.22
N ALA A 371 13.34 -11.76 -30.78
CA ALA A 371 14.56 -10.95 -30.79
C ALA A 371 14.39 -9.59 -31.50
N GLU A 372 13.50 -9.52 -32.49
CA GLU A 372 13.15 -8.30 -33.22
C GLU A 372 12.39 -7.27 -32.36
N ASN A 373 11.87 -7.67 -31.21
CA ASN A 373 11.17 -6.78 -30.30
C ASN A 373 12.11 -6.01 -29.35
N PHE A 374 13.41 -6.38 -29.37
CA PHE A 374 14.40 -5.70 -28.53
C PHE A 374 15.09 -4.56 -29.28
N TYR A 375 15.12 -3.39 -28.67
CA TYR A 375 15.70 -2.15 -29.18
C TYR A 375 16.69 -1.58 -28.16
N GLN A 376 17.71 -0.85 -28.63
CA GLN A 376 18.58 -0.08 -27.73
C GLN A 376 17.87 1.18 -27.21
N ILE A 377 18.12 1.56 -25.97
CA ILE A 377 17.57 2.78 -25.37
C ILE A 377 18.08 4.02 -26.13
N GLU A 378 19.39 4.08 -26.39
CA GLU A 378 20.04 5.25 -26.98
C GLU A 378 19.49 5.57 -28.38
N GLY A 379 18.83 6.71 -28.51
CA GLY A 379 18.26 7.24 -29.75
C GLY A 379 16.99 6.59 -30.25
N ASN A 380 16.49 5.54 -29.59
CA ASN A 380 15.31 4.79 -30.01
C ASN A 380 14.16 4.78 -28.99
N VAL A 381 14.42 5.10 -27.71
CA VAL A 381 13.30 5.36 -26.79
C VAL A 381 12.54 6.51 -27.39
N PRO A 382 11.26 6.32 -27.73
CA PRO A 382 10.48 7.43 -28.22
C PRO A 382 10.63 8.57 -27.23
N GLU A 383 11.24 9.66 -27.62
CA GLU A 383 11.07 10.95 -26.94
C GLU A 383 9.58 11.33 -26.96
N SER A 384 8.76 10.31 -27.15
CA SER A 384 7.37 10.39 -27.40
C SER A 384 6.75 11.18 -26.29
N GLY A 385 6.70 12.46 -26.53
CA GLY A 385 5.75 13.29 -25.83
C GLY A 385 5.74 13.21 -24.31
N ILE A 386 6.47 12.24 -23.71
CA ILE A 386 6.48 11.97 -22.28
C ILE A 386 7.50 12.86 -21.58
N LEU A 387 8.73 12.96 -22.10
CA LEU A 387 9.67 13.97 -21.59
C LEU A 387 9.29 15.37 -22.06
N ALA A 388 8.52 15.51 -23.14
CA ALA A 388 7.97 16.80 -23.54
C ALA A 388 6.62 17.13 -22.88
N SER A 389 5.87 16.15 -22.36
CA SER A 389 4.65 16.36 -21.57
C SER A 389 4.83 16.09 -20.08
N VAL A 390 5.71 15.19 -19.66
CA VAL A 390 6.49 15.31 -18.44
C VAL A 390 7.70 16.19 -18.83
N LYS A 391 7.51 17.44 -19.02
CA LYS A 391 8.48 18.38 -18.44
C LYS A 391 8.79 17.78 -17.10
N PRO A 392 10.06 17.40 -16.77
CA PRO A 392 10.38 16.97 -15.41
C PRO A 392 9.50 17.85 -14.58
N ILE A 393 8.68 17.30 -13.63
CA ILE A 393 8.02 18.21 -12.73
C ILE A 393 9.21 18.99 -12.25
N GLU A 394 9.54 19.99 -13.03
CA GLU A 394 10.43 21.04 -12.67
C GLU A 394 9.73 21.43 -11.43
N SER A 395 10.25 20.88 -10.32
CA SER A 395 9.86 21.21 -8.96
C SER A 395 8.95 22.40 -9.06
N VAL A 396 7.64 22.21 -8.95
CA VAL A 396 6.50 23.09 -9.32
C VAL A 396 7.09 24.38 -9.85
N GLY A 397 7.24 24.54 -11.11
CA GLY A 397 8.12 25.34 -11.90
C GLY A 397 9.07 26.08 -11.00
N LYS A 398 10.39 25.89 -11.04
CA LYS A 398 11.30 26.80 -10.32
C LYS A 398 10.75 28.17 -10.64
N ALA A 399 9.84 28.62 -9.76
CA ALA A 399 9.14 29.85 -9.96
C ALA A 399 10.27 30.83 -10.18
N THR A 400 10.44 31.26 -11.41
CA THR A 400 11.57 32.12 -11.77
C THR A 400 11.41 33.40 -10.99
N VAL A 401 12.48 33.96 -10.54
CA VAL A 401 12.42 35.22 -9.80
C VAL A 401 11.81 36.27 -10.68
N LYS A 402 10.60 36.73 -10.36
CA LYS A 402 9.88 37.78 -11.07
C LYS A 402 10.34 39.17 -10.63
N ALA A 403 10.64 39.33 -9.36
CA ALA A 403 11.15 40.57 -8.78
C ALA A 403 11.82 40.33 -7.44
N ILE A 404 12.81 41.12 -7.09
CA ILE A 404 13.50 41.12 -5.82
C ILE A 404 13.29 42.50 -5.16
N TYR A 405 13.01 42.49 -3.86
CA TYR A 405 12.81 43.68 -3.06
C TYR A 405 13.67 43.61 -1.79
N THR A 406 14.14 44.75 -1.36
CA THR A 406 14.74 44.91 -0.02
C THR A 406 13.65 44.94 1.05
N LEU A 407 13.99 44.85 2.34
CA LEU A 407 13.03 44.89 3.44
C LEU A 407 12.18 46.16 3.48
N ASN A 408 12.70 47.30 2.98
CA ASN A 408 12.00 48.54 2.91
C ASN A 408 11.13 48.68 1.63
N GLY A 409 10.97 47.59 0.85
CA GLY A 409 10.10 47.54 -0.34
C GLY A 409 10.73 48.07 -1.62
N THR A 410 11.99 48.45 -1.64
CA THR A 410 12.70 48.90 -2.84
C THR A 410 12.99 47.75 -3.78
N LYS A 411 12.52 47.81 -5.03
CA LYS A 411 12.81 46.80 -6.06
C LYS A 411 14.27 46.90 -6.50
N VAL A 412 14.95 45.76 -6.56
CA VAL A 412 16.38 45.65 -6.95
C VAL A 412 16.56 44.58 -8.02
N ASN A 413 17.63 44.65 -8.79
CA ASN A 413 17.89 43.73 -9.91
C ASN A 413 18.66 42.46 -9.47
N SER A 414 19.21 42.45 -8.26
CA SER A 414 19.97 41.33 -7.69
C SER A 414 19.79 41.27 -6.18
N LEU A 415 20.07 40.11 -5.58
CA LEU A 415 20.03 39.91 -4.12
C LEU A 415 21.07 40.83 -3.44
N GLN A 416 20.61 41.74 -2.60
CA GLN A 416 21.42 42.58 -1.77
C GLN A 416 21.88 41.81 -0.52
N HIS A 417 22.98 42.26 0.09
CA HIS A 417 23.46 41.69 1.37
C HIS A 417 22.35 41.83 2.42
N GLY A 418 22.11 40.76 3.17
CA GLY A 418 21.05 40.70 4.16
C GLY A 418 19.75 40.07 3.64
N ILE A 419 18.60 40.50 4.17
CA ILE A 419 17.29 39.94 3.86
C ILE A 419 16.72 40.58 2.61
N ASN A 420 16.30 39.72 1.68
CA ASN A 420 15.58 40.10 0.46
C ASN A 420 14.21 39.44 0.41
N ILE A 421 13.22 40.11 -0.15
CA ILE A 421 11.88 39.58 -0.44
C ILE A 421 11.84 39.27 -1.94
N VAL A 422 11.73 38.02 -2.29
CA VAL A 422 11.75 37.54 -3.68
C VAL A 422 10.34 37.13 -4.09
N LYS A 423 9.77 37.84 -5.06
CA LYS A 423 8.49 37.47 -5.67
C LYS A 423 8.76 36.54 -6.84
N MET A 424 8.13 35.38 -6.81
CA MET A 424 8.30 34.33 -7.82
C MET A 424 7.24 34.44 -8.92
N SER A 425 7.48 33.79 -10.06
CA SER A 425 6.54 33.79 -11.21
C SER A 425 5.23 33.05 -10.93
N ASP A 426 5.19 32.16 -9.94
CA ASP A 426 4.00 31.46 -9.47
C ASP A 426 3.15 32.27 -8.47
N GLY A 427 3.55 33.53 -8.21
CA GLY A 427 2.87 34.43 -7.27
C GLY A 427 3.34 34.27 -5.83
N THR A 428 4.15 33.26 -5.49
CA THR A 428 4.68 33.09 -4.14
C THR A 428 5.72 34.16 -3.80
N VAL A 429 5.87 34.43 -2.50
CA VAL A 429 6.84 35.39 -1.99
C VAL A 429 7.78 34.65 -1.01
N ARG A 430 9.07 34.77 -1.23
CA ARG A 430 10.09 34.10 -0.41
C ARG A 430 11.00 35.11 0.26
N LYS A 431 11.35 34.85 1.51
CA LYS A 431 12.40 35.56 2.24
C LYS A 431 13.75 34.88 1.95
N VAL A 432 14.69 35.59 1.34
CA VAL A 432 16.02 35.08 1.00
C VAL A 432 17.08 35.87 1.77
N ILE A 433 17.97 35.18 2.47
CA ILE A 433 19.08 35.79 3.20
C ILE A 433 20.36 35.63 2.36
N ASN A 434 20.88 36.74 1.83
CA ASN A 434 22.15 36.74 1.14
C ASN A 434 23.26 37.11 2.13
N LYS A 435 24.12 36.13 2.49
CA LYS A 435 25.19 36.30 3.49
C LYS A 435 26.47 36.97 2.95
N GLY A 436 26.50 37.34 1.65
CA GLY A 436 27.71 37.81 0.99
C GLY A 436 28.84 36.74 0.94
N TYR A 437 29.59 36.70 -0.13
CA TYR A 437 30.82 35.89 -0.17
C TYR A 437 31.85 36.58 0.74
N LYS A 438 32.33 35.90 1.79
CA LYS A 438 33.61 36.24 2.41
C LYS A 438 34.68 35.69 1.48
N ASN A 439 35.32 36.57 0.71
CA ASN A 439 36.63 36.25 0.12
C ASN A 439 37.60 35.92 1.26
N ARG A 440 38.08 34.71 1.28
CA ARG A 440 39.34 34.32 1.88
C ARG A 440 40.23 33.80 0.78
#